data_4438db28884d4e243ebeebd840e43d9a
#
_entry.id   4438db28884d4e243ebeebd840e43d9a
#
_cell.length_a   1.000
_cell.length_b   1.000
_cell.length_c   1.000
_cell.angle_alpha   90.00
_cell.angle_beta   90.00
_cell.angle_gamma   90.00
#
_symmetry.space_group_name_H-M   'P 1'
#
loop_
_entity.id
_entity.type
_entity.pdbx_description
1 polymer ?
#
loop_
_entity_poly.entity_id
_entity_poly.type
_entity_poly.pdbx_seq_one_letter_code
_entity_poly.pdbx_strand_id
1 'polypeptide(L)'
;LSLHDALPISALKATGMSLSTVEKKQITTAVSWKNPDAEKVIKKIHKGKANALYGLFKVGNKVVEYKPDGDLRDNENVDLDPSRTVNEINEAYFIKEVQPHVPDAWIDASKTDSKDGEIGVVGYEIPFNRHFYVYQPPRDLAEIDADLDKVSGEIMELLREVHS
;
A
#
# COMPACT_ATOMS: atom_id res chain seq x y z
N LEU A 1 13.00 5.64 -11.13
CA LEU A 1 13.48 6.94 -10.63
C LEU A 1 13.34 7.95 -11.77
N SER A 2 12.39 8.87 -11.65
CA SER A 2 12.23 9.98 -12.58
C SER A 2 13.51 10.85 -12.57
N LEU A 3 13.84 11.48 -13.69
CA LEU A 3 14.95 12.46 -13.79
C LEU A 3 14.85 13.58 -12.73
N HIS A 4 13.65 13.85 -12.21
CA HIS A 4 13.42 14.83 -11.17
C HIS A 4 13.96 14.41 -9.78
N ASP A 5 14.08 13.10 -9.50
CA ASP A 5 14.62 12.62 -8.22
C ASP A 5 16.14 12.77 -8.11
N ALA A 6 16.83 12.86 -9.23
CA ALA A 6 18.29 12.98 -9.25
C ALA A 6 18.80 14.42 -9.04
N LEU A 7 18.04 15.43 -9.45
CA LEU A 7 18.44 16.83 -9.39
C LEU A 7 18.69 17.38 -7.98
N PRO A 8 17.81 17.15 -6.98
CA PRO A 8 18.06 17.61 -5.61
C PRO A 8 19.29 16.97 -4.99
N ILE A 9 19.51 15.68 -5.24
CA ILE A 9 20.66 14.93 -4.70
C ILE A 9 21.97 15.36 -5.36
N SER A 10 21.96 15.65 -6.68
CA SER A 10 23.13 16.13 -7.38
C SER A 10 23.51 17.56 -6.98
N ALA A 11 22.52 18.43 -6.76
CA ALA A 11 22.74 19.78 -6.25
C ALA A 11 23.34 19.76 -4.85
N LEU A 12 22.85 18.90 -3.95
CA LEU A 12 23.39 18.71 -2.60
C LEU A 12 24.82 18.14 -2.60
N LYS A 13 25.15 17.24 -3.53
CA LYS A 13 26.53 16.77 -3.71
C LYS A 13 27.48 17.89 -4.13
N ALA A 14 27.02 18.82 -4.96
CA ALA A 14 27.81 19.97 -5.42
C ALA A 14 28.16 20.94 -4.26
N THR A 15 27.36 20.96 -3.17
CA THR A 15 27.67 21.75 -1.97
C THR A 15 28.62 21.06 -0.98
N GLY A 16 29.12 19.85 -1.31
CA GLY A 16 30.01 19.08 -0.45
C GLY A 16 29.33 18.42 0.75
N MET A 17 27.99 18.43 0.85
CA MET A 17 27.26 17.78 1.93
C MET A 17 27.23 16.25 1.73
N SER A 18 27.64 15.53 2.78
CA SER A 18 27.52 14.06 2.83
C SER A 18 26.22 13.70 3.55
N LEU A 19 25.27 13.12 2.80
CA LEU A 19 23.98 12.66 3.31
C LEU A 19 23.94 11.14 3.44
N SER A 20 23.38 10.65 4.51
CA SER A 20 23.03 9.25 4.72
C SER A 20 21.95 8.81 3.73
N THR A 21 21.74 7.50 3.58
CA THR A 21 20.70 6.93 2.72
C THR A 21 19.28 7.34 3.18
N VAL A 22 19.10 7.47 4.50
CA VAL A 22 17.82 7.88 5.10
C VAL A 22 17.50 9.33 4.77
N GLU A 23 18.45 10.23 4.97
CA GLU A 23 18.29 11.67 4.67
C GLU A 23 18.04 11.90 3.17
N LYS A 24 18.75 11.19 2.29
CA LYS A 24 18.50 11.24 0.84
C LYS A 24 17.07 10.83 0.52
N LYS A 25 16.58 9.75 1.14
CA LYS A 25 15.20 9.28 0.94
C LYS A 25 14.18 10.31 1.44
N GLN A 26 14.41 10.91 2.62
CA GLN A 26 13.52 11.94 3.17
C GLN A 26 13.44 13.17 2.26
N ILE A 27 14.59 13.68 1.79
CA ILE A 27 14.63 14.81 0.87
C ILE A 27 13.92 14.47 -0.44
N THR A 28 14.23 13.31 -1.04
CA THR A 28 13.58 12.89 -2.27
C THR A 28 12.07 12.81 -2.11
N THR A 29 11.58 12.22 -1.01
CA THR A 29 10.15 12.12 -0.73
C THR A 29 9.49 13.49 -0.54
N ALA A 30 10.19 14.44 0.11
CA ALA A 30 9.65 15.77 0.39
C ALA A 30 9.53 16.66 -0.87
N VAL A 31 10.38 16.44 -1.88
CA VAL A 31 10.43 17.28 -3.10
C VAL A 31 9.88 16.57 -4.34
N SER A 32 9.49 15.30 -4.24
CA SER A 32 8.90 14.54 -5.33
C SER A 32 7.40 14.34 -5.14
N TRP A 33 6.69 14.25 -6.22
CA TRP A 33 5.28 13.85 -6.25
C TRP A 33 5.07 12.70 -7.22
N LYS A 34 4.03 11.90 -6.98
CA LYS A 34 3.63 10.83 -7.90
C LYS A 34 2.97 11.44 -9.13
N ASN A 35 3.46 11.09 -10.30
CA ASN A 35 2.83 11.42 -11.56
C ASN A 35 2.21 10.13 -12.14
N PRO A 36 0.88 10.01 -12.21
CA PRO A 36 0.20 8.83 -12.75
C PRO A 36 0.47 8.63 -14.25
N ASP A 37 0.79 9.72 -14.98
CA ASP A 37 1.07 9.69 -16.43
C ASP A 37 2.53 9.41 -16.76
N ALA A 38 3.38 9.19 -15.75
CA ALA A 38 4.79 8.90 -15.96
C ALA A 38 5.00 7.52 -16.61
N GLU A 39 6.04 7.39 -17.42
CA GLU A 39 6.41 6.10 -18.00
C GLU A 39 6.69 5.07 -16.92
N LYS A 40 6.18 3.84 -17.14
CA LYS A 40 6.37 2.70 -16.22
C LYS A 40 7.86 2.34 -16.11
N VAL A 41 8.38 2.32 -14.89
CA VAL A 41 9.79 2.02 -14.63
C VAL A 41 10.05 0.51 -14.75
N ILE A 42 10.94 0.11 -15.64
CA ILE A 42 11.36 -1.27 -15.77
C ILE A 42 12.27 -1.63 -14.58
N LYS A 43 11.85 -2.62 -13.78
CA LYS A 43 12.62 -3.16 -12.66
C LYS A 43 13.65 -4.17 -13.16
N LYS A 44 13.24 -5.08 -14.07
CA LYS A 44 14.09 -6.14 -14.58
C LYS A 44 13.66 -6.59 -15.97
N ILE A 45 14.65 -7.05 -16.76
CA ILE A 45 14.41 -7.72 -18.04
C ILE A 45 14.65 -9.22 -17.85
N HIS A 46 13.65 -10.01 -18.21
CA HIS A 46 13.69 -11.46 -18.06
C HIS A 46 13.95 -12.16 -19.40
N LYS A 47 14.58 -13.34 -19.32
CA LYS A 47 14.67 -14.27 -20.43
C LYS A 47 13.59 -15.33 -20.26
N GLY A 48 12.64 -15.41 -21.17
CA GLY A 48 11.56 -16.39 -21.07
C GLY A 48 10.27 -15.95 -21.73
N LYS A 49 9.19 -16.63 -21.36
CA LYS A 49 7.85 -16.30 -21.85
C LYS A 49 7.22 -15.19 -21.01
N ALA A 50 6.51 -14.29 -21.67
CA ALA A 50 5.70 -13.30 -20.97
C ALA A 50 4.51 -13.98 -20.27
N ASN A 51 4.20 -13.50 -19.07
CA ASN A 51 2.98 -13.83 -18.34
C ASN A 51 2.50 -12.58 -17.59
N ALA A 52 1.58 -11.87 -18.21
CA ALA A 52 1.07 -10.61 -17.68
C ALA A 52 0.39 -10.79 -16.30
N LEU A 53 -0.20 -11.97 -16.07
CA LEU A 53 -0.87 -12.31 -14.82
C LEU A 53 0.09 -12.23 -13.60
N TYR A 54 1.37 -12.48 -13.85
CA TYR A 54 2.44 -12.43 -12.85
C TYR A 54 3.44 -11.28 -13.11
N GLY A 55 3.00 -10.22 -13.75
CA GLY A 55 3.80 -9.00 -13.94
C GLY A 55 4.94 -9.11 -14.95
N LEU A 56 4.92 -10.15 -15.83
CA LEU A 56 5.92 -10.34 -16.89
C LEU A 56 5.32 -9.92 -18.24
N PHE A 57 5.58 -8.69 -18.64
CA PHE A 57 4.98 -8.08 -19.83
C PHE A 57 5.89 -8.17 -21.05
N LYS A 58 5.30 -8.38 -22.22
CA LYS A 58 6.04 -8.37 -23.50
C LYS A 58 6.14 -6.93 -24.01
N VAL A 59 7.35 -6.44 -24.17
CA VAL A 59 7.66 -5.15 -24.78
C VAL A 59 8.65 -5.36 -25.93
N GLY A 60 8.16 -5.28 -27.15
CA GLY A 60 8.94 -5.66 -28.33
C GLY A 60 9.39 -7.13 -28.26
N ASN A 61 10.71 -7.35 -28.31
CA ASN A 61 11.32 -8.69 -28.21
C ASN A 61 11.81 -9.05 -26.79
N LYS A 62 11.47 -8.24 -25.79
CA LYS A 62 11.90 -8.44 -24.40
C LYS A 62 10.70 -8.71 -23.51
N VAL A 63 10.95 -9.48 -22.44
CA VAL A 63 10.01 -9.64 -21.34
C VAL A 63 10.48 -8.76 -20.20
N VAL A 64 9.65 -7.86 -19.75
CA VAL A 64 9.98 -6.87 -18.72
C VAL A 64 9.09 -7.04 -17.49
N GLU A 65 9.67 -6.79 -16.33
CA GLU A 65 8.98 -6.64 -15.06
C GLU A 65 9.03 -5.17 -14.67
N TYR A 66 7.87 -4.59 -14.41
CA TYR A 66 7.79 -3.21 -13.94
C TYR A 66 7.94 -3.11 -12.42
N LYS A 67 8.41 -1.97 -11.95
CA LYS A 67 8.45 -1.68 -10.52
C LYS A 67 7.02 -1.44 -10.01
N PRO A 68 6.51 -2.25 -9.05
CA PRO A 68 5.18 -2.02 -8.49
C PRO A 68 5.14 -0.72 -7.69
N ASP A 69 3.98 -0.07 -7.67
CA ASP A 69 3.69 0.98 -6.71
C ASP A 69 3.35 0.33 -5.35
N GLY A 70 4.17 0.57 -4.35
CA GLY A 70 3.99 -0.01 -3.03
C GLY A 70 2.71 0.45 -2.31
N ASP A 71 2.19 1.64 -2.66
CA ASP A 71 0.99 2.18 -2.04
C ASP A 71 -0.30 1.57 -2.63
N LEU A 72 -0.19 0.96 -3.83
CA LEU A 72 -1.30 0.26 -4.50
C LEU A 72 -1.26 -1.26 -4.25
N ARG A 73 -0.31 -1.74 -3.44
CA ARG A 73 -0.25 -3.16 -3.10
C ARG A 73 -1.34 -3.50 -2.09
N ASP A 74 -2.12 -4.51 -2.41
CA ASP A 74 -3.13 -5.07 -1.53
C ASP A 74 -2.99 -6.59 -1.40
N ASN A 75 -3.65 -7.16 -0.38
CA ASN A 75 -3.72 -8.60 -0.15
C ASN A 75 -5.18 -9.00 -0.14
N GLU A 76 -5.49 -10.05 -0.90
CA GLU A 76 -6.82 -10.59 -0.99
C GLU A 76 -6.92 -11.91 -0.23
N ASN A 77 -8.04 -12.12 0.42
CA ASN A 77 -8.38 -13.39 1.04
C ASN A 77 -9.15 -14.24 0.02
N VAL A 78 -8.55 -15.36 -0.36
CA VAL A 78 -9.10 -16.25 -1.37
C VAL A 78 -9.49 -17.57 -0.73
N ASP A 79 -10.75 -17.97 -0.87
CA ASP A 79 -11.26 -19.22 -0.30
C ASP A 79 -10.56 -20.43 -0.93
N LEU A 80 -10.10 -21.36 -0.09
CA LEU A 80 -9.49 -22.60 -0.54
C LEU A 80 -10.55 -23.59 -1.04
N ASP A 81 -10.27 -24.17 -2.20
CA ASP A 81 -11.03 -25.29 -2.77
C ASP A 81 -10.12 -26.52 -2.83
N PRO A 82 -10.38 -27.57 -2.02
CA PRO A 82 -9.53 -28.76 -1.98
C PRO A 82 -9.53 -29.58 -3.29
N SER A 83 -10.42 -29.29 -4.22
CA SER A 83 -10.47 -29.93 -5.54
C SER A 83 -9.55 -29.30 -6.59
N ARG A 84 -8.91 -28.16 -6.27
CA ARG A 84 -8.09 -27.36 -7.19
C ARG A 84 -6.75 -27.04 -6.55
N THR A 85 -5.76 -26.73 -7.39
CA THR A 85 -4.47 -26.24 -6.90
C THR A 85 -4.57 -24.78 -6.45
N VAL A 86 -3.72 -24.37 -5.51
CA VAL A 86 -3.67 -22.98 -4.99
C VAL A 86 -3.48 -21.99 -6.14
N ASN A 87 -2.62 -22.29 -7.10
CA ASN A 87 -2.38 -21.42 -8.24
C ASN A 87 -3.63 -21.26 -9.13
N GLU A 88 -4.35 -22.34 -9.40
CA GLU A 88 -5.62 -22.27 -10.19
C GLU A 88 -6.69 -21.46 -9.47
N ILE A 89 -6.75 -21.53 -8.14
CA ILE A 89 -7.69 -20.76 -7.33
C ILE A 89 -7.30 -19.27 -7.38
N ASN A 90 -6.04 -18.95 -7.14
CA ASN A 90 -5.53 -17.58 -7.16
C ASN A 90 -5.72 -16.91 -8.53
N GLU A 91 -5.40 -17.63 -9.62
CA GLU A 91 -5.59 -17.12 -10.98
C GLU A 91 -7.07 -16.88 -11.33
N ALA A 92 -7.94 -17.83 -10.95
CA ALA A 92 -9.39 -17.71 -11.19
C ALA A 92 -9.99 -16.53 -10.40
N TYR A 93 -9.60 -16.37 -9.13
CA TYR A 93 -10.01 -15.25 -8.30
C TYR A 93 -9.56 -13.93 -8.91
N PHE A 94 -8.27 -13.82 -9.25
CA PHE A 94 -7.70 -12.62 -9.83
C PHE A 94 -8.42 -12.19 -11.11
N ILE A 95 -8.66 -13.11 -12.03
CA ILE A 95 -9.34 -12.83 -13.30
C ILE A 95 -10.79 -12.38 -13.08
N LYS A 96 -11.46 -12.98 -12.09
CA LYS A 96 -12.89 -12.72 -11.85
C LYS A 96 -13.12 -11.45 -11.00
N GLU A 97 -12.35 -11.28 -9.94
CA GLU A 97 -12.63 -10.27 -8.91
C GLU A 97 -11.70 -9.05 -8.96
N VAL A 98 -10.45 -9.21 -9.40
CA VAL A 98 -9.47 -8.12 -9.38
C VAL A 98 -9.32 -7.44 -10.75
N GLN A 99 -9.06 -8.23 -11.78
CA GLN A 99 -8.74 -7.72 -13.13
C GLN A 99 -9.82 -6.81 -13.75
N PRO A 100 -11.13 -7.03 -13.55
CA PRO A 100 -12.16 -6.14 -14.08
C PRO A 100 -12.13 -4.73 -13.48
N HIS A 101 -11.65 -4.60 -12.26
CA HIS A 101 -11.58 -3.34 -11.52
C HIS A 101 -10.21 -2.65 -11.65
N VAL A 102 -9.14 -3.43 -11.74
CA VAL A 102 -7.75 -2.95 -11.83
C VAL A 102 -7.04 -3.70 -12.97
N PRO A 103 -7.24 -3.29 -14.24
CA PRO A 103 -6.75 -4.02 -15.41
C PRO A 103 -5.23 -4.12 -15.52
N ASP A 104 -4.49 -3.25 -14.85
CA ASP A 104 -3.02 -3.22 -14.85
C ASP A 104 -2.38 -3.84 -13.60
N ALA A 105 -3.18 -4.45 -12.73
CA ALA A 105 -2.69 -5.24 -11.60
C ALA A 105 -2.07 -6.57 -12.04
N TRP A 106 -1.30 -7.18 -11.18
CA TRP A 106 -0.76 -8.54 -11.35
C TRP A 106 -0.54 -9.22 -10.02
N ILE A 107 -0.48 -10.55 -10.03
CA ILE A 107 -0.20 -11.37 -8.84
C ILE A 107 1.29 -11.29 -8.50
N ASP A 108 1.62 -10.97 -7.25
CA ASP A 108 3.00 -10.96 -6.75
C ASP A 108 3.46 -12.39 -6.41
N ALA A 109 4.09 -13.05 -7.37
CA ALA A 109 4.64 -14.40 -7.19
C ALA A 109 5.81 -14.50 -6.21
N SER A 110 6.31 -13.39 -5.67
CA SER A 110 7.38 -13.40 -4.67
C SER A 110 6.91 -13.77 -3.27
N LYS A 111 5.60 -13.78 -3.05
CA LYS A 111 4.97 -14.16 -1.78
C LYS A 111 4.52 -15.61 -1.85
N THR A 112 5.28 -16.48 -1.21
CA THR A 112 5.01 -17.92 -1.18
C THR A 112 4.85 -18.42 0.25
N ASP A 113 4.04 -19.45 0.44
CA ASP A 113 3.94 -20.14 1.73
C ASP A 113 5.23 -20.93 2.00
N SER A 114 5.65 -20.92 3.25
CA SER A 114 6.89 -21.60 3.69
C SER A 114 6.74 -23.13 3.76
N LYS A 115 5.50 -23.65 3.72
CA LYS A 115 5.21 -25.09 3.89
C LYS A 115 5.13 -25.81 2.55
N ASP A 116 4.43 -25.21 1.57
CA ASP A 116 4.20 -25.82 0.27
C ASP A 116 4.94 -25.14 -0.88
N GLY A 117 5.43 -23.91 -0.66
CA GLY A 117 6.14 -23.12 -1.68
C GLY A 117 5.23 -22.52 -2.74
N GLU A 118 3.93 -22.68 -2.64
CA GLU A 118 2.95 -22.12 -3.56
C GLU A 118 2.74 -20.62 -3.33
N ILE A 119 2.18 -19.93 -4.32
CA ILE A 119 1.97 -18.47 -4.25
C ILE A 119 0.82 -18.14 -3.30
N GLY A 120 1.09 -17.27 -2.33
CA GLY A 120 0.18 -16.90 -1.26
C GLY A 120 0.60 -17.50 0.07
N VAL A 121 -0.16 -17.22 1.12
CA VAL A 121 0.04 -17.79 2.46
C VAL A 121 -1.25 -18.44 2.91
N VAL A 122 -1.21 -19.74 3.14
CA VAL A 122 -2.38 -20.49 3.63
C VAL A 122 -2.53 -20.31 5.12
N GLY A 123 -3.71 -19.86 5.56
CA GLY A 123 -4.01 -19.63 6.96
C GLY A 123 -5.50 -19.74 7.25
N TYR A 124 -5.84 -19.45 8.51
CA TYR A 124 -7.23 -19.34 8.94
C TYR A 124 -7.55 -17.87 9.19
N GLU A 125 -8.64 -17.39 8.61
CA GLU A 125 -9.21 -16.11 9.01
C GLU A 125 -10.07 -16.33 10.25
N ILE A 126 -9.68 -15.69 11.37
CA ILE A 126 -10.46 -15.70 12.60
C ILE A 126 -11.13 -14.34 12.74
N PRO A 127 -12.45 -14.22 12.54
CA PRO A 127 -13.16 -12.96 12.67
C PRO A 127 -13.30 -12.55 14.14
N PHE A 128 -12.22 -12.02 14.72
CA PHE A 128 -12.17 -11.62 16.13
C PHE A 128 -13.32 -10.65 16.50
N ASN A 129 -13.65 -9.74 15.62
CA ASN A 129 -14.76 -8.81 15.85
C ASN A 129 -16.08 -9.53 16.08
N ARG A 130 -16.34 -10.63 15.38
CA ARG A 130 -17.58 -11.42 15.56
C ARG A 130 -17.68 -12.05 16.94
N HIS A 131 -16.53 -12.39 17.56
CA HIS A 131 -16.48 -13.09 18.85
C HIS A 131 -16.27 -12.16 20.04
N PHE A 132 -15.57 -11.05 19.86
CA PHE A 132 -15.12 -10.17 20.96
C PHE A 132 -15.68 -8.76 20.89
N TYR A 133 -16.24 -8.35 19.75
CA TYR A 133 -16.81 -7.03 19.63
C TYR A 133 -18.18 -6.98 20.31
N VAL A 134 -18.30 -6.11 21.30
CA VAL A 134 -19.56 -5.74 21.92
C VAL A 134 -19.90 -4.33 21.44
N TYR A 135 -21.00 -4.22 20.70
CA TYR A 135 -21.47 -2.91 20.23
C TYR A 135 -21.82 -2.00 21.41
N GLN A 136 -21.17 -0.87 21.47
CA GLN A 136 -21.52 0.22 22.38
C GLN A 136 -22.21 1.30 21.55
N PRO A 137 -23.48 1.59 21.82
CA PRO A 137 -24.16 2.67 21.10
C PRO A 137 -23.43 4.00 21.36
N PRO A 138 -23.39 4.88 20.36
CA PRO A 138 -22.86 6.22 20.57
C PRO A 138 -23.66 6.94 21.64
N ARG A 139 -23.00 7.83 22.39
CA ARG A 139 -23.64 8.67 23.39
C ARG A 139 -24.71 9.55 22.74
N ASP A 140 -25.71 9.90 23.50
CA ASP A 140 -26.74 10.85 23.07
C ASP A 140 -26.09 12.21 22.73
N LEU A 141 -26.55 12.84 21.64
CA LEU A 141 -26.04 14.15 21.23
C LEU A 141 -26.20 15.21 22.33
N ALA A 142 -27.29 15.18 23.08
CA ALA A 142 -27.52 16.10 24.18
C ALA A 142 -26.48 15.94 25.31
N GLU A 143 -26.01 14.72 25.58
CA GLU A 143 -24.94 14.48 26.56
C GLU A 143 -23.58 15.00 26.04
N ILE A 144 -23.34 14.83 24.75
CA ILE A 144 -22.08 15.31 24.12
C ILE A 144 -22.06 16.84 24.11
N ASP A 145 -23.17 17.48 23.76
CA ASP A 145 -23.32 18.95 23.78
C ASP A 145 -23.14 19.52 25.20
N ALA A 146 -23.71 18.87 26.21
CA ALA A 146 -23.54 19.30 27.60
C ALA A 146 -22.07 19.21 28.07
N ASP A 147 -21.37 18.15 27.66
CA ASP A 147 -19.92 18.02 27.96
C ASP A 147 -19.08 19.08 27.22
N LEU A 148 -19.42 19.40 25.97
CA LEU A 148 -18.76 20.44 25.19
C LEU A 148 -18.97 21.84 25.84
N ASP A 149 -20.20 22.15 26.26
CA ASP A 149 -20.51 23.40 26.93
C ASP A 149 -19.73 23.54 28.24
N LYS A 150 -19.63 22.45 29.02
CA LYS A 150 -18.88 22.42 30.25
C LYS A 150 -17.38 22.70 30.03
N VAL A 151 -16.78 21.97 29.09
CA VAL A 151 -15.34 22.14 28.77
C VAL A 151 -15.06 23.54 28.21
N SER A 152 -15.97 24.06 27.38
CA SER A 152 -15.86 25.42 26.85
C SER A 152 -15.93 26.47 27.97
N GLY A 153 -16.82 26.27 28.96
CA GLY A 153 -16.87 27.12 30.15
C GLY A 153 -15.60 27.11 30.97
N GLU A 154 -15.05 25.93 31.23
CA GLU A 154 -13.76 25.76 31.95
C GLU A 154 -12.59 26.45 31.21
N ILE A 155 -12.53 26.32 29.90
CA ILE A 155 -11.52 27.01 29.07
C ILE A 155 -11.65 28.53 29.20
N MET A 156 -12.87 29.07 29.16
CA MET A 156 -13.11 30.50 29.28
C MET A 156 -12.74 31.04 30.68
N GLU A 157 -12.95 30.28 31.75
CA GLU A 157 -12.52 30.64 33.10
C GLU A 157 -10.99 30.67 33.19
N LEU A 158 -10.31 29.63 32.71
CA LEU A 158 -8.85 29.58 32.69
C LEU A 158 -8.22 30.72 31.89
N LEU A 159 -8.81 31.07 30.75
CA LEU A 159 -8.37 32.22 29.95
C LEU A 159 -8.52 33.55 30.69
N ARG A 160 -9.58 33.72 31.48
CA ARG A 160 -9.77 34.94 32.31
C ARG A 160 -8.73 35.04 33.43
N GLU A 161 -8.41 33.90 34.07
CA GLU A 161 -7.37 33.86 35.10
C GLU A 161 -5.97 34.26 34.60
N VAL A 162 -5.64 33.83 33.33
CA VAL A 162 -4.36 34.16 32.70
C VAL A 162 -4.28 35.65 32.30
N HIS A 163 -5.43 36.31 32.08
CA HIS A 163 -5.48 37.70 31.61
C HIS A 163 -5.79 38.71 32.73
N SER A 164 -5.93 38.25 33.99
CA SER A 164 -6.07 39.08 35.20
C SER A 164 -4.72 39.26 35.89
#